data_d9c6fc1cb2b3b7f58b27fc6f9d14f3a7
#
_entry.id   d9c6fc1cb2b3b7f58b27fc6f9d14f3a7
#
_cell.length_a   1.000
_cell.length_b   1.000
_cell.length_c   1.000
_cell.angle_alpha   90.00
_cell.angle_beta   90.00
_cell.angle_gamma   90.00
#
_symmetry.space_group_name_H-M   'P 1'
#
loop_
_entity.id
_entity.type
_entity.pdbx_description
1 polymer ?
#
loop_
_entity_poly.entity_id
_entity_poly.type
_entity_poly.pdbx_seq_one_letter_code
_entity_poly.pdbx_strand_id
1 'polypeptide(L)'
;MNRLLSGFVWLFLVLPFIPTINLVGLGFWDSGNSKVIVLKELESIIVEKPIESPKLEKAVADFNALWATRVGCLLEVEQTKFRNEKGIYLRQSNRLKSQKVGSFLIREKNGGVLVDACHEEGLANALYYIAHDLLGARWYWPTTLGFEWIGEVPEKWRLKRSTIEPSFTMRDLYPSDTEFGIRNRLSRGYSFNHNLAKIFKPIYQTIAPDIFAHLGNRKIRSKGSTISDPQPNFTNEGAVHLASLAAIDYFRKNPSAKSFSLSPNDNILYDTTEATEHAVSPLAYFRKRPNYTDMTFQFANQVAHKVFNEAGLWKTDQGENRYLGMLAYYWAEQSPSIPLHPRILPILTSDRAQWHDPIYRNEDRALIKRWGETEAEKIGAWDYYFGAPYPYPRQMTQWIAESLPYLQENRVDIFFSQLPSMWGLDGPKAWLATQLLWNVDHDVDFLLNEFYNEFFGDASQAIRAFYEKAES
;
A
#
# COMPACT_ATOMS: atom_id res chain seq x y z
N MET A 1 40.83 63.30 -37.49
CA MET A 1 41.11 62.04 -38.17
C MET A 1 40.05 61.03 -37.80
N ASN A 2 39.23 60.74 -38.77
CA ASN A 2 38.23 59.72 -39.00
C ASN A 2 38.29 58.44 -38.19
N ARG A 3 37.16 57.94 -37.65
CA ARG A 3 36.42 56.84 -38.25
C ARG A 3 35.08 56.63 -37.55
N LEU A 4 34.05 56.62 -38.39
CA LEU A 4 32.70 56.06 -38.19
C LEU A 4 32.73 54.58 -37.74
N LEU A 5 31.84 54.18 -36.83
CA LEU A 5 31.34 52.83 -36.73
C LEU A 5 29.85 52.83 -36.50
N SER A 6 29.18 52.23 -37.44
CA SER A 6 27.74 52.03 -37.60
C SER A 6 27.16 51.17 -36.51
N GLY A 7 26.03 51.63 -35.90
CA GLY A 7 25.23 50.83 -34.99
C GLY A 7 24.32 49.84 -35.77
N PHE A 8 24.39 48.59 -35.38
CA PHE A 8 23.37 47.60 -35.70
C PHE A 8 22.40 47.48 -34.51
N VAL A 9 21.19 47.94 -34.72
CA VAL A 9 20.08 47.73 -33.79
C VAL A 9 19.49 46.36 -34.07
N TRP A 10 19.66 45.40 -33.14
CA TRP A 10 18.96 44.11 -33.18
C TRP A 10 17.60 44.28 -32.51
N LEU A 11 16.54 44.21 -33.30
CA LEU A 11 15.17 44.15 -32.86
C LEU A 11 14.90 42.76 -32.37
N PHE A 12 14.88 42.52 -31.06
CA PHE A 12 14.37 41.25 -30.49
C PHE A 12 12.84 41.25 -30.54
N LEU A 13 12.28 40.50 -31.48
CA LEU A 13 10.87 40.10 -31.44
C LEU A 13 10.69 39.14 -30.28
N VAL A 14 10.11 39.59 -29.19
CA VAL A 14 9.62 38.76 -28.12
C VAL A 14 8.31 38.13 -28.60
N LEU A 15 8.38 36.92 -29.12
CA LEU A 15 7.20 36.07 -29.31
C LEU A 15 6.76 35.59 -27.93
N PRO A 16 5.48 35.65 -27.59
CA PRO A 16 5.00 35.05 -26.34
C PRO A 16 5.23 33.55 -26.38
N PHE A 17 6.02 33.05 -25.43
CA PHE A 17 6.16 31.62 -25.16
C PHE A 17 4.83 31.12 -24.64
N ILE A 18 4.03 30.48 -25.49
CA ILE A 18 2.92 29.64 -25.05
C ILE A 18 3.58 28.38 -24.52
N PRO A 19 3.50 28.06 -23.23
CA PRO A 19 4.00 26.77 -22.76
C PRO A 19 3.14 25.68 -23.37
N THR A 20 3.67 24.98 -24.33
CA THR A 20 3.15 23.64 -24.70
C THR A 20 3.25 22.80 -23.45
N ILE A 21 2.10 22.55 -22.83
CA ILE A 21 1.96 21.56 -21.76
C ILE A 21 2.30 20.22 -22.40
N ASN A 22 3.55 19.80 -22.22
CA ASN A 22 3.94 18.43 -22.49
C ASN A 22 3.24 17.56 -21.46
N LEU A 23 2.26 16.80 -21.89
CA LEU A 23 1.70 15.63 -21.20
C LEU A 23 2.82 14.57 -21.03
N VAL A 24 3.78 14.83 -20.16
CA VAL A 24 4.83 13.89 -19.77
C VAL A 24 4.43 13.25 -18.45
N GLY A 25 3.55 12.31 -18.56
CA GLY A 25 3.14 11.39 -17.49
C GLY A 25 2.75 10.03 -18.05
N LEU A 26 2.84 9.88 -19.36
CA LEU A 26 2.55 8.62 -20.06
C LEU A 26 3.88 7.91 -20.32
N GLY A 27 4.05 6.76 -19.70
CA GLY A 27 5.21 5.90 -19.91
C GLY A 27 5.61 5.79 -21.38
N PHE A 28 6.90 5.86 -21.65
CA PHE A 28 7.64 5.72 -22.87
C PHE A 28 6.82 5.37 -24.13
N TRP A 29 6.64 6.36 -25.01
CA TRP A 29 6.09 6.19 -26.35
C TRP A 29 7.15 5.57 -27.28
N ASP A 30 7.24 4.26 -27.26
CA ASP A 30 7.91 3.51 -28.30
C ASP A 30 6.94 3.37 -29.49
N SER A 31 7.36 3.77 -30.69
CA SER A 31 6.54 3.85 -31.90
C SER A 31 6.13 2.50 -32.51
N GLY A 32 6.35 1.40 -31.82
CA GLY A 32 6.06 0.04 -32.27
C GLY A 32 4.70 -0.48 -31.79
N ASN A 33 3.70 -0.59 -32.67
CA ASN A 33 2.43 -1.32 -32.50
C ASN A 33 1.37 -0.74 -31.55
N SER A 34 1.22 0.58 -31.45
CA SER A 34 0.00 1.15 -30.84
C SER A 34 -1.17 1.08 -31.81
N LYS A 35 -2.32 0.58 -31.36
CA LYS A 35 -3.57 0.59 -32.13
C LYS A 35 -4.47 1.72 -31.66
N VAL A 36 -5.23 2.27 -32.61
CA VAL A 36 -6.09 3.44 -32.38
C VAL A 36 -7.51 2.96 -32.06
N ILE A 37 -8.08 3.46 -30.98
CA ILE A 37 -9.45 3.26 -30.58
C ILE A 37 -10.17 4.60 -30.68
N VAL A 38 -11.34 4.64 -31.32
CA VAL A 38 -12.22 5.80 -31.36
C VAL A 38 -13.17 5.71 -30.18
N LEU A 39 -13.09 6.63 -29.22
CA LEU A 39 -13.79 6.49 -27.95
C LEU A 39 -15.31 6.48 -28.09
N LYS A 40 -15.88 7.33 -28.98
CA LYS A 40 -17.32 7.38 -29.25
C LYS A 40 -17.89 6.13 -29.93
N GLU A 41 -17.03 5.25 -30.41
CA GLU A 41 -17.46 3.98 -31.01
C GLU A 41 -17.47 2.82 -30.01
N LEU A 42 -17.09 3.06 -28.74
CA LEU A 42 -17.25 2.08 -27.68
C LEU A 42 -18.68 2.15 -27.15
N GLU A 43 -19.38 1.03 -27.19
CA GLU A 43 -20.83 0.95 -26.92
C GLU A 43 -21.12 0.28 -25.57
N SER A 44 -20.22 -0.58 -25.08
CA SER A 44 -20.49 -1.42 -23.90
C SER A 44 -19.29 -1.66 -23.00
N ILE A 45 -19.58 -1.98 -21.73
CA ILE A 45 -18.67 -2.64 -20.78
C ILE A 45 -19.12 -4.09 -20.69
N ILE A 46 -18.28 -4.99 -21.14
CA ILE A 46 -18.59 -6.43 -21.19
C ILE A 46 -17.81 -7.15 -20.09
N VAL A 47 -18.53 -7.74 -19.15
CA VAL A 47 -17.96 -8.52 -18.05
C VAL A 47 -18.16 -10.01 -18.33
N GLU A 48 -17.08 -10.77 -18.45
CA GLU A 48 -17.13 -12.18 -18.86
C GLU A 48 -17.78 -13.09 -17.79
N LYS A 49 -17.61 -12.77 -16.51
CA LYS A 49 -18.16 -13.51 -15.38
C LYS A 49 -19.02 -12.62 -14.49
N PRO A 50 -19.94 -13.19 -13.68
CA PRO A 50 -20.64 -12.42 -12.65
C PRO A 50 -19.66 -11.65 -11.77
N ILE A 51 -20.02 -10.41 -11.45
CA ILE A 51 -19.24 -9.60 -10.50
C ILE A 51 -19.56 -10.08 -9.09
N GLU A 52 -18.53 -10.47 -8.35
CA GLU A 52 -18.64 -10.92 -6.96
C GLU A 52 -18.14 -9.85 -5.98
N SER A 53 -17.24 -8.97 -6.43
CA SER A 53 -16.60 -7.95 -5.61
C SER A 53 -17.37 -6.64 -5.62
N PRO A 54 -17.81 -6.10 -4.45
CA PRO A 54 -18.39 -4.76 -4.37
C PRO A 54 -17.46 -3.66 -4.91
N LYS A 55 -16.15 -3.88 -4.87
CA LYS A 55 -15.16 -2.95 -5.42
C LYS A 55 -15.25 -2.88 -6.94
N LEU A 56 -15.39 -4.02 -7.63
CA LEU A 56 -15.54 -4.04 -9.09
C LEU A 56 -16.92 -3.49 -9.51
N GLU A 57 -17.99 -3.85 -8.80
CA GLU A 57 -19.33 -3.32 -9.05
C GLU A 57 -19.33 -1.78 -8.99
N LYS A 58 -18.74 -1.22 -7.93
CA LYS A 58 -18.59 0.24 -7.80
C LYS A 58 -17.71 0.82 -8.91
N ALA A 59 -16.61 0.18 -9.27
CA ALA A 59 -15.71 0.66 -10.32
C ALA A 59 -16.43 0.73 -11.69
N VAL A 60 -17.26 -0.25 -12.03
CA VAL A 60 -18.05 -0.25 -13.25
C VAL A 60 -19.07 0.89 -13.24
N ALA A 61 -19.78 1.09 -12.13
CA ALA A 61 -20.75 2.16 -12.00
C ALA A 61 -20.10 3.56 -12.07
N ASP A 62 -19.04 3.79 -11.28
CA ASP A 62 -18.30 5.06 -11.29
C ASP A 62 -17.73 5.34 -12.70
N PHE A 63 -17.07 4.35 -13.31
CA PHE A 63 -16.47 4.49 -14.64
C PHE A 63 -17.51 4.85 -15.71
N ASN A 64 -18.65 4.19 -15.71
CA ASN A 64 -19.71 4.46 -16.70
C ASN A 64 -20.28 5.89 -16.56
N ALA A 65 -20.46 6.36 -15.32
CA ALA A 65 -20.88 7.74 -15.06
C ALA A 65 -19.82 8.78 -15.52
N LEU A 66 -18.55 8.51 -15.26
CA LEU A 66 -17.44 9.35 -15.71
C LEU A 66 -17.31 9.37 -17.24
N TRP A 67 -17.46 8.20 -17.86
CA TRP A 67 -17.45 8.06 -19.31
C TRP A 67 -18.58 8.86 -19.96
N ALA A 68 -19.81 8.73 -19.45
CA ALA A 68 -20.95 9.48 -19.95
C ALA A 68 -20.73 10.99 -19.87
N THR A 69 -20.11 11.47 -18.78
CA THR A 69 -19.83 12.89 -18.61
C THR A 69 -18.77 13.41 -19.59
N ARG A 70 -17.71 12.64 -19.84
CA ARG A 70 -16.54 13.10 -20.60
C ARG A 70 -16.58 12.74 -22.09
N VAL A 71 -17.18 11.61 -22.45
CA VAL A 71 -17.29 11.12 -23.85
C VAL A 71 -18.64 11.42 -24.45
N GLY A 72 -19.67 11.60 -23.61
CA GLY A 72 -21.01 12.02 -24.03
C GLY A 72 -21.98 10.88 -24.33
N CYS A 73 -21.64 9.63 -23.95
CA CYS A 73 -22.53 8.47 -24.09
C CYS A 73 -22.39 7.52 -22.92
N LEU A 74 -23.48 6.89 -22.50
CA LEU A 74 -23.43 5.77 -21.55
C LEU A 74 -23.02 4.51 -22.28
N LEU A 75 -22.24 3.67 -21.60
CA LEU A 75 -21.90 2.32 -22.07
C LEU A 75 -22.93 1.33 -21.52
N GLU A 76 -23.40 0.42 -22.34
CA GLU A 76 -24.26 -0.67 -21.88
C GLU A 76 -23.42 -1.67 -21.09
N VAL A 77 -23.89 -2.05 -19.88
CA VAL A 77 -23.18 -3.03 -19.06
C VAL A 77 -23.75 -4.41 -19.31
N GLU A 78 -22.99 -5.26 -19.96
CA GLU A 78 -23.39 -6.59 -20.35
C GLU A 78 -22.57 -7.66 -19.62
N GLN A 79 -23.27 -8.70 -19.15
CA GLN A 79 -22.63 -9.92 -18.65
C GLN A 79 -22.75 -11.01 -19.73
N THR A 80 -21.71 -11.16 -20.54
CA THR A 80 -21.70 -12.12 -21.63
C THR A 80 -20.29 -12.57 -21.98
N LYS A 81 -20.20 -13.72 -22.69
CA LYS A 81 -18.93 -14.13 -23.29
C LYS A 81 -18.54 -13.14 -24.39
N PHE A 82 -17.24 -13.00 -24.55
CA PHE A 82 -16.64 -12.11 -25.54
C PHE A 82 -17.31 -12.23 -26.92
N ARG A 83 -17.82 -11.11 -27.44
CA ARG A 83 -18.33 -10.94 -28.80
C ARG A 83 -17.42 -10.00 -29.59
N ASN A 84 -17.68 -9.88 -30.90
CA ASN A 84 -16.87 -9.05 -31.82
C ASN A 84 -17.38 -7.58 -31.84
N GLU A 85 -17.77 -7.03 -30.71
CA GLU A 85 -18.31 -5.68 -30.56
C GLU A 85 -17.23 -4.70 -30.12
N LYS A 86 -17.44 -3.41 -30.35
CA LYS A 86 -16.53 -2.34 -29.92
C LYS A 86 -16.87 -1.97 -28.47
N GLY A 87 -16.24 -2.63 -27.50
CA GLY A 87 -16.49 -2.43 -26.07
C GLY A 87 -15.24 -2.45 -25.24
N ILE A 88 -15.42 -2.24 -23.92
CA ILE A 88 -14.41 -2.44 -22.89
C ILE A 88 -14.67 -3.81 -22.26
N TYR A 89 -13.80 -4.76 -22.52
CA TYR A 89 -13.92 -6.14 -22.08
C TYR A 89 -13.15 -6.37 -20.80
N LEU A 90 -13.84 -6.75 -19.74
CA LEU A 90 -13.28 -7.12 -18.44
C LEU A 90 -13.23 -8.65 -18.32
N ARG A 91 -12.04 -9.22 -18.41
CA ARG A 91 -11.84 -10.66 -18.38
C ARG A 91 -11.00 -11.08 -17.18
N GLN A 92 -11.55 -11.95 -16.37
CA GLN A 92 -10.76 -12.63 -15.34
C GLN A 92 -10.08 -13.86 -15.93
N SER A 93 -8.73 -13.87 -15.95
CA SER A 93 -7.94 -14.94 -16.53
C SER A 93 -6.71 -15.28 -15.70
N ASN A 94 -6.29 -16.53 -15.76
CA ASN A 94 -5.09 -17.01 -15.04
C ASN A 94 -3.77 -16.67 -15.73
N ARG A 95 -3.78 -15.86 -16.80
CA ARG A 95 -2.56 -15.53 -17.57
C ARG A 95 -1.56 -14.68 -16.81
N LEU A 96 -2.03 -13.96 -15.79
CA LEU A 96 -1.22 -13.04 -14.97
C LEU A 96 -0.97 -13.56 -13.55
N LYS A 97 -1.07 -14.88 -13.31
CA LYS A 97 -0.96 -15.48 -11.96
C LYS A 97 0.35 -15.18 -11.22
N SER A 98 1.43 -14.91 -11.94
CA SER A 98 2.73 -14.57 -11.36
C SER A 98 2.88 -13.11 -10.96
N GLN A 99 1.89 -12.27 -11.28
CA GLN A 99 1.94 -10.84 -11.04
C GLN A 99 1.27 -10.46 -9.72
N LYS A 100 1.57 -9.25 -9.24
CA LYS A 100 0.99 -8.73 -7.99
C LYS A 100 -0.53 -8.67 -8.05
N VAL A 101 -1.18 -8.91 -6.94
CA VAL A 101 -2.63 -8.69 -6.81
C VAL A 101 -2.97 -7.24 -7.15
N GLY A 102 -4.01 -7.05 -7.95
CA GLY A 102 -4.38 -5.73 -8.45
C GLY A 102 -3.75 -5.35 -9.79
N SER A 103 -2.86 -6.19 -10.34
CA SER A 103 -2.29 -6.03 -11.68
C SER A 103 -3.29 -6.38 -12.77
N PHE A 104 -3.10 -5.78 -13.95
CA PHE A 104 -3.88 -6.08 -15.14
C PHE A 104 -3.05 -5.89 -16.41
N LEU A 105 -3.46 -6.58 -17.45
CA LEU A 105 -3.00 -6.35 -18.82
C LEU A 105 -4.08 -5.58 -19.56
N ILE A 106 -3.70 -4.52 -20.25
CA ILE A 106 -4.57 -3.74 -21.10
C ILE A 106 -4.07 -3.76 -22.55
N ARG A 107 -4.94 -3.94 -23.50
CA ARG A 107 -4.63 -3.90 -24.92
C ARG A 107 -5.86 -3.63 -25.79
N GLU A 108 -5.60 -3.17 -27.01
CA GLU A 108 -6.65 -3.13 -28.02
C GLU A 108 -7.05 -4.54 -28.44
N LYS A 109 -8.33 -4.72 -28.75
CA LYS A 109 -8.89 -5.89 -29.39
C LYS A 109 -10.11 -5.55 -30.22
N ASN A 110 -10.05 -5.77 -31.55
CA ASN A 110 -11.15 -5.58 -32.50
C ASN A 110 -11.77 -4.17 -32.47
N GLY A 111 -10.96 -3.14 -32.28
CA GLY A 111 -11.42 -1.75 -32.15
C GLY A 111 -11.92 -1.37 -30.75
N GLY A 112 -11.97 -2.33 -29.81
CA GLY A 112 -12.29 -2.12 -28.41
C GLY A 112 -11.06 -2.27 -27.48
N VAL A 113 -11.31 -2.25 -26.19
CA VAL A 113 -10.32 -2.41 -25.12
C VAL A 113 -10.50 -3.76 -24.44
N LEU A 114 -9.45 -4.56 -24.34
CA LEU A 114 -9.45 -5.76 -23.51
C LEU A 114 -8.59 -5.54 -22.28
N VAL A 115 -9.19 -5.73 -21.12
CA VAL A 115 -8.55 -5.79 -19.81
C VAL A 115 -8.55 -7.24 -19.32
N ASP A 116 -7.37 -7.78 -19.06
CA ASP A 116 -7.17 -9.10 -18.46
C ASP A 116 -6.59 -8.95 -17.05
N ALA A 117 -7.18 -9.57 -16.04
CA ALA A 117 -6.62 -9.64 -14.69
C ALA A 117 -6.86 -11.02 -14.04
N CYS A 118 -6.02 -11.38 -13.06
CA CYS A 118 -6.22 -12.61 -12.28
C CYS A 118 -7.40 -12.51 -11.31
N HIS A 119 -7.59 -11.31 -10.77
CA HIS A 119 -8.58 -11.01 -9.73
C HIS A 119 -9.44 -9.82 -10.14
N GLU A 120 -10.66 -9.76 -9.64
CA GLU A 120 -11.57 -8.63 -9.85
C GLU A 120 -10.98 -7.29 -9.40
N GLU A 121 -10.10 -7.31 -8.41
CA GLU A 121 -9.37 -6.12 -7.98
C GLU A 121 -8.54 -5.50 -9.13
N GLY A 122 -7.90 -6.32 -9.95
CA GLY A 122 -7.18 -5.85 -11.13
C GLY A 122 -8.09 -5.22 -12.18
N LEU A 123 -9.30 -5.79 -12.38
CA LEU A 123 -10.31 -5.23 -13.28
C LEU A 123 -10.82 -3.86 -12.78
N ALA A 124 -11.10 -3.75 -11.47
CA ALA A 124 -11.49 -2.48 -10.86
C ALA A 124 -10.40 -1.41 -10.98
N ASN A 125 -9.14 -1.79 -10.68
CA ASN A 125 -8.00 -0.90 -10.81
C ASN A 125 -7.79 -0.43 -12.25
N ALA A 126 -8.05 -1.29 -13.25
CA ALA A 126 -7.95 -0.92 -14.66
C ALA A 126 -8.99 0.14 -15.05
N LEU A 127 -10.22 0.04 -14.57
CA LEU A 127 -11.24 1.06 -14.82
C LEU A 127 -10.85 2.42 -14.21
N TYR A 128 -10.35 2.43 -12.97
CA TYR A 128 -9.86 3.67 -12.36
C TYR A 128 -8.56 4.18 -12.99
N TYR A 129 -7.71 3.28 -13.51
CA TYR A 129 -6.54 3.67 -14.30
C TYR A 129 -6.98 4.38 -15.60
N ILE A 130 -7.93 3.83 -16.34
CA ILE A 130 -8.47 4.46 -17.54
C ILE A 130 -9.17 5.79 -17.20
N ALA A 131 -9.93 5.83 -16.11
CA ALA A 131 -10.58 7.06 -15.65
C ALA A 131 -9.55 8.15 -15.33
N HIS A 132 -8.45 7.79 -14.66
CA HIS A 132 -7.38 8.70 -14.30
C HIS A 132 -6.58 9.17 -15.52
N ASP A 133 -6.07 8.23 -16.32
CA ASP A 133 -5.09 8.54 -17.36
C ASP A 133 -5.72 8.97 -18.70
N LEU A 134 -6.93 8.51 -19.01
CA LEU A 134 -7.61 8.84 -20.27
C LEU A 134 -8.70 9.89 -20.09
N LEU A 135 -9.53 9.75 -19.05
CA LEU A 135 -10.66 10.67 -18.85
C LEU A 135 -10.28 11.91 -18.05
N GLY A 136 -9.10 11.92 -17.40
CA GLY A 136 -8.63 13.02 -16.57
C GLY A 136 -9.33 13.14 -15.21
N ALA A 137 -9.96 12.07 -14.72
CA ALA A 137 -10.59 12.07 -13.40
C ALA A 137 -9.55 12.07 -12.28
N ARG A 138 -9.67 12.97 -11.32
CA ARG A 138 -8.81 13.05 -10.15
C ARG A 138 -9.63 13.07 -8.87
N TRP A 139 -9.13 12.41 -7.85
CA TRP A 139 -9.71 12.40 -6.51
C TRP A 139 -8.63 12.80 -5.51
N TYR A 140 -8.38 14.11 -5.42
CA TYR A 140 -7.38 14.69 -4.52
C TYR A 140 -7.77 14.59 -3.05
N TRP A 141 -9.07 14.52 -2.79
CA TRP A 141 -9.68 14.62 -1.48
C TRP A 141 -10.90 13.71 -1.36
N PRO A 142 -11.32 13.27 -0.16
CA PRO A 142 -12.61 12.60 0.03
C PRO A 142 -13.79 13.46 -0.38
N THR A 143 -14.90 12.81 -0.70
CA THR A 143 -16.15 13.42 -1.13
C THR A 143 -16.06 14.10 -2.50
N THR A 144 -17.14 14.75 -2.90
CA THR A 144 -17.22 15.49 -4.17
C THR A 144 -16.33 16.73 -4.21
N LEU A 145 -15.90 17.24 -3.05
CA LEU A 145 -14.99 18.40 -2.98
C LEU A 145 -13.60 18.10 -3.54
N GLY A 146 -13.17 16.86 -3.47
CA GLY A 146 -11.86 16.47 -3.96
C GLY A 146 -11.83 15.97 -5.39
N PHE A 147 -12.96 16.00 -6.08
CA PHE A 147 -13.05 15.52 -7.45
C PHE A 147 -12.83 16.66 -8.44
N GLU A 148 -11.87 16.46 -9.34
CA GLU A 148 -11.55 17.41 -10.41
C GLU A 148 -11.38 16.69 -11.75
N TRP A 149 -11.64 17.42 -12.83
CA TRP A 149 -11.32 17.02 -14.18
C TRP A 149 -10.07 17.73 -14.64
N ILE A 150 -9.07 16.99 -15.13
CA ILE A 150 -7.89 17.58 -15.73
C ILE A 150 -7.80 17.27 -17.23
N GLY A 151 -7.27 18.23 -17.99
CA GLY A 151 -7.03 18.07 -19.40
C GLY A 151 -8.30 17.83 -20.22
N GLU A 152 -8.11 17.48 -21.48
CA GLU A 152 -9.18 17.15 -22.44
C GLU A 152 -9.12 15.66 -22.80
N VAL A 153 -10.30 15.08 -23.07
CA VAL A 153 -10.39 13.69 -23.54
C VAL A 153 -10.14 13.66 -25.05
N PRO A 154 -9.16 12.89 -25.52
CA PRO A 154 -8.90 12.79 -26.95
C PRO A 154 -10.03 12.03 -27.66
N GLU A 155 -10.36 12.41 -28.91
CA GLU A 155 -11.30 11.63 -29.71
C GLU A 155 -10.81 10.20 -30.00
N LYS A 156 -9.50 10.03 -30.06
CA LYS A 156 -8.82 8.77 -30.43
C LYS A 156 -7.78 8.42 -29.38
N TRP A 157 -7.91 7.25 -28.80
CA TRP A 157 -6.95 6.70 -27.85
C TRP A 157 -5.93 5.79 -28.56
N ARG A 158 -4.66 6.12 -28.46
CA ARG A 158 -3.57 5.27 -28.91
C ARG A 158 -3.19 4.31 -27.78
N LEU A 159 -3.74 3.10 -27.82
CA LEU A 159 -3.52 2.11 -26.79
C LEU A 159 -2.38 1.16 -27.16
N LYS A 160 -1.33 1.17 -26.34
CA LYS A 160 -0.25 0.17 -26.39
C LYS A 160 -0.63 -1.00 -25.49
N ARG A 161 -0.33 -2.23 -25.91
CA ARG A 161 -0.42 -3.39 -25.03
C ARG A 161 0.53 -3.20 -23.86
N SER A 162 0.03 -3.15 -22.66
CA SER A 162 0.79 -2.92 -21.43
C SER A 162 0.30 -3.80 -20.29
N THR A 163 1.22 -4.31 -19.51
CA THR A 163 0.94 -4.89 -18.21
C THR A 163 1.21 -3.83 -17.16
N ILE A 164 0.22 -3.54 -16.33
CA ILE A 164 0.29 -2.54 -15.28
C ILE A 164 0.26 -3.26 -13.95
N GLU A 165 1.27 -3.02 -13.13
CA GLU A 165 1.44 -3.61 -11.80
C GLU A 165 1.61 -2.52 -10.76
N PRO A 166 0.93 -2.60 -9.61
CA PRO A 166 1.20 -1.67 -8.52
C PRO A 166 2.59 -1.91 -7.92
N SER A 167 3.25 -0.87 -7.45
CA SER A 167 4.54 -0.99 -6.77
C SER A 167 4.43 -1.79 -5.48
N PHE A 168 3.31 -1.67 -4.76
CA PHE A 168 3.00 -2.46 -3.56
C PHE A 168 1.73 -3.29 -3.78
N THR A 169 1.73 -4.55 -3.35
CA THR A 169 0.55 -5.43 -3.43
C THR A 169 -0.56 -4.96 -2.48
N MET A 170 -0.24 -4.62 -1.24
CA MET A 170 -1.15 -3.95 -0.31
C MET A 170 -0.77 -2.48 -0.17
N ARG A 171 -1.76 -1.61 -0.23
CA ARG A 171 -1.64 -0.14 -0.19
C ARG A 171 -2.76 0.39 0.69
N ASP A 172 -2.51 0.55 1.99
CA ASP A 172 -3.55 0.96 2.94
C ASP A 172 -3.15 2.21 3.72
N LEU A 173 -3.99 3.21 3.65
CA LEU A 173 -3.93 4.41 4.48
C LEU A 173 -5.15 4.37 5.41
N TYR A 174 -4.95 4.21 6.71
CA TYR A 174 -6.05 3.95 7.66
C TYR A 174 -6.08 4.96 8.83
N PRO A 175 -7.24 5.43 9.22
CA PRO A 175 -8.51 5.35 8.52
C PRO A 175 -8.54 6.33 7.33
N SER A 176 -8.89 5.82 6.15
CA SER A 176 -9.17 6.66 4.99
C SER A 176 -10.64 6.49 4.57
N ASP A 177 -11.18 7.49 3.90
CA ASP A 177 -12.48 7.36 3.26
C ASP A 177 -12.48 6.20 2.26
N THR A 178 -13.51 5.37 2.32
CA THR A 178 -13.57 4.13 1.51
C THR A 178 -13.61 4.44 0.02
N GLU A 179 -14.39 5.45 -0.40
CA GLU A 179 -14.49 5.82 -1.82
C GLU A 179 -13.20 6.44 -2.33
N PHE A 180 -12.59 7.35 -1.56
CA PHE A 180 -11.27 7.89 -1.86
C PHE A 180 -10.25 6.77 -2.06
N GLY A 181 -10.23 5.81 -1.14
CA GLY A 181 -9.32 4.67 -1.22
C GLY A 181 -9.52 3.82 -2.47
N ILE A 182 -10.76 3.44 -2.80
CA ILE A 182 -11.10 2.63 -3.98
C ILE A 182 -10.71 3.37 -5.26
N ARG A 183 -11.10 4.64 -5.39
CA ARG A 183 -10.85 5.47 -6.56
C ARG A 183 -9.36 5.74 -6.80
N ASN A 184 -8.57 5.85 -5.72
CA ASN A 184 -7.11 5.92 -5.76
C ASN A 184 -6.42 4.55 -5.72
N ARG A 185 -7.14 3.47 -5.98
CA ARG A 185 -6.61 2.10 -6.14
C ARG A 185 -5.91 1.55 -4.88
N LEU A 186 -6.30 2.01 -3.68
CA LEU A 186 -5.84 1.41 -2.42
C LEU A 186 -6.37 -0.03 -2.29
N SER A 187 -5.65 -0.86 -1.56
CA SER A 187 -5.90 -2.28 -1.42
C SER A 187 -5.57 -2.76 -0.02
N ARG A 188 -6.43 -3.60 0.53
CA ARG A 188 -6.27 -4.28 1.83
C ARG A 188 -6.21 -5.78 1.61
N GLY A 189 -5.88 -6.55 2.63
CA GLY A 189 -5.97 -8.01 2.51
C GLY A 189 -5.09 -8.79 3.46
N TYR A 190 -4.21 -8.13 4.22
CA TYR A 190 -3.35 -8.79 5.20
C TYR A 190 -3.64 -8.30 6.61
N SER A 191 -3.61 -9.22 7.58
CA SER A 191 -3.81 -8.97 9.01
C SER A 191 -2.49 -9.12 9.76
N PHE A 192 -2.12 -8.10 10.51
CA PHE A 192 -0.87 -8.04 11.28
C PHE A 192 -0.97 -7.15 12.53
N ASN A 193 -2.13 -6.64 12.90
CA ASN A 193 -2.31 -5.83 14.10
C ASN A 193 -2.06 -6.62 15.38
N HIS A 194 -1.77 -5.94 16.50
CA HIS A 194 -1.65 -6.54 17.82
C HIS A 194 -2.79 -7.52 18.08
N ASN A 195 -2.49 -8.77 18.40
CA ASN A 195 -3.49 -9.83 18.48
C ASN A 195 -3.28 -10.83 19.61
N LEU A 196 -2.10 -10.89 20.22
CA LEU A 196 -1.80 -11.94 21.20
C LEU A 196 -2.74 -11.91 22.41
N ALA A 197 -3.16 -10.74 22.93
CA ALA A 197 -4.12 -10.67 24.01
C ALA A 197 -5.51 -11.25 23.66
N LYS A 198 -5.85 -11.31 22.35
CA LYS A 198 -7.10 -11.94 21.89
C LYS A 198 -6.98 -13.45 21.77
N ILE A 199 -5.75 -13.95 21.52
CA ILE A 199 -5.42 -15.38 21.50
C ILE A 199 -5.28 -15.89 22.93
N PHE A 200 -4.47 -15.20 23.74
CA PHE A 200 -4.20 -15.53 25.14
C PHE A 200 -5.27 -14.90 26.06
N LYS A 201 -6.48 -15.47 26.00
CA LYS A 201 -7.64 -14.95 26.73
C LYS A 201 -7.42 -15.04 28.26
N PRO A 202 -8.06 -14.13 29.05
CA PRO A 202 -7.91 -14.08 30.52
C PRO A 202 -8.15 -15.41 31.21
N ILE A 203 -9.06 -16.24 30.71
CA ILE A 203 -9.34 -17.56 31.28
C ILE A 203 -8.12 -18.48 31.29
N TYR A 204 -7.27 -18.38 30.27
CA TYR A 204 -6.06 -19.20 30.19
C TYR A 204 -5.03 -18.85 31.26
N GLN A 205 -4.99 -17.60 31.76
CA GLN A 205 -4.12 -17.21 32.86
C GLN A 205 -4.47 -17.95 34.17
N THR A 206 -5.74 -18.38 34.31
CA THR A 206 -6.18 -19.16 35.46
C THR A 206 -5.84 -20.64 35.36
N ILE A 207 -5.95 -21.23 34.14
CA ILE A 207 -5.83 -22.69 33.95
C ILE A 207 -4.45 -23.11 33.46
N ALA A 208 -3.67 -22.19 32.88
CA ALA A 208 -2.32 -22.41 32.36
C ALA A 208 -1.46 -21.15 32.53
N PRO A 209 -1.17 -20.69 33.76
CA PRO A 209 -0.51 -19.41 34.01
C PRO A 209 0.87 -19.30 33.35
N ASP A 210 1.58 -20.41 33.18
CA ASP A 210 2.96 -20.45 32.66
C ASP A 210 3.07 -20.07 31.18
N ILE A 211 1.95 -20.05 30.45
CA ILE A 211 1.95 -19.57 29.05
C ILE A 211 1.96 -18.03 28.95
N PHE A 212 1.80 -17.32 30.07
CA PHE A 212 1.89 -15.85 30.14
C PHE A 212 3.25 -15.46 30.72
N ALA A 213 3.70 -14.25 30.38
CA ALA A 213 4.92 -13.68 30.89
C ALA A 213 4.91 -13.56 32.44
N HIS A 214 5.94 -14.07 33.08
CA HIS A 214 6.25 -13.81 34.49
C HIS A 214 7.00 -12.49 34.61
N LEU A 215 6.52 -11.59 35.44
CA LEU A 215 7.06 -10.23 35.56
C LEU A 215 7.70 -10.00 36.94
N GLY A 216 8.44 -10.99 37.43
CA GLY A 216 9.00 -10.97 38.78
C GLY A 216 7.92 -10.88 39.84
N ASN A 217 7.99 -9.88 40.73
CA ASN A 217 7.00 -9.66 41.79
C ASN A 217 5.70 -8.97 41.30
N ARG A 218 5.65 -8.54 40.05
CA ARG A 218 4.47 -7.86 39.49
C ARG A 218 3.42 -8.88 39.04
N LYS A 219 2.23 -8.84 39.64
CA LYS A 219 1.08 -9.65 39.21
C LYS A 219 0.17 -8.82 38.33
N ILE A 220 0.22 -9.01 37.02
CA ILE A 220 -0.69 -8.37 36.08
C ILE A 220 -1.76 -9.38 35.68
N ARG A 221 -3.03 -9.03 35.94
CA ARG A 221 -4.17 -9.83 35.51
C ARG A 221 -4.56 -9.46 34.10
N SER A 222 -4.60 -10.46 33.23
CA SER A 222 -5.06 -10.30 31.84
C SER A 222 -6.54 -9.90 31.79
N LYS A 223 -6.87 -8.98 30.87
CA LYS A 223 -8.23 -8.45 30.62
C LYS A 223 -8.66 -8.58 29.16
N GLY A 224 -7.82 -9.13 28.29
CA GLY A 224 -8.01 -9.17 26.84
C GLY A 224 -7.58 -7.89 26.12
N SER A 225 -6.73 -7.08 26.78
CA SER A 225 -6.25 -5.80 26.23
C SER A 225 -4.83 -5.92 25.68
N THR A 226 -4.65 -5.57 24.43
CA THR A 226 -3.32 -5.56 23.79
C THR A 226 -2.38 -4.50 24.36
N ILE A 227 -2.91 -3.50 25.07
CA ILE A 227 -2.11 -2.42 25.67
C ILE A 227 -1.62 -2.81 27.07
N SER A 228 -2.43 -3.50 27.87
CA SER A 228 -2.16 -3.71 29.29
C SER A 228 -1.90 -5.15 29.73
N ASP A 229 -2.20 -6.12 28.87
CA ASP A 229 -2.00 -7.52 29.22
C ASP A 229 -0.52 -7.93 29.03
N PRO A 230 0.01 -8.82 29.85
CA PRO A 230 1.36 -9.34 29.66
C PRO A 230 1.49 -10.01 28.30
N GLN A 231 2.72 -10.01 27.75
CA GLN A 231 3.01 -10.83 26.59
C GLN A 231 2.80 -12.32 26.93
N PRO A 232 2.61 -13.20 25.95
CA PRO A 232 2.82 -14.62 26.18
C PRO A 232 4.27 -14.87 26.60
N ASN A 233 4.51 -16.00 27.28
CA ASN A 233 5.86 -16.51 27.46
C ASN A 233 6.33 -17.14 26.13
N PHE A 234 7.12 -16.43 25.36
CA PHE A 234 7.56 -16.85 24.03
C PHE A 234 8.48 -18.08 24.04
N THR A 235 9.05 -18.46 25.19
CA THR A 235 9.87 -19.66 25.34
C THR A 235 9.06 -20.88 25.76
N ASN A 236 7.75 -20.72 26.07
CA ASN A 236 6.91 -21.79 26.57
C ASN A 236 6.21 -22.56 25.41
N GLU A 237 6.38 -23.88 25.36
CA GLU A 237 5.77 -24.73 24.33
C GLU A 237 4.23 -24.70 24.33
N GLY A 238 3.61 -24.54 25.52
CA GLY A 238 2.15 -24.37 25.65
C GLY A 238 1.67 -23.07 25.00
N ALA A 239 2.46 -22.00 25.08
CA ALA A 239 2.15 -20.75 24.39
C ALA A 239 2.23 -20.94 22.84
N VAL A 240 3.25 -21.62 22.34
CA VAL A 240 3.35 -21.98 20.91
C VAL A 240 2.16 -22.82 20.48
N HIS A 241 1.79 -23.83 21.27
CA HIS A 241 0.66 -24.71 20.97
C HIS A 241 -0.67 -23.94 20.88
N LEU A 242 -0.97 -23.08 21.88
CA LEU A 242 -2.20 -22.30 21.88
C LEU A 242 -2.28 -21.34 20.68
N ALA A 243 -1.18 -20.65 20.38
CA ALA A 243 -1.11 -19.74 19.22
C ALA A 243 -1.31 -20.48 17.89
N SER A 244 -0.74 -21.69 17.77
CA SER A 244 -0.89 -22.55 16.59
C SER A 244 -2.34 -23.01 16.42
N LEU A 245 -2.99 -23.46 17.47
CA LEU A 245 -4.40 -23.85 17.43
C LEU A 245 -5.30 -22.68 17.01
N ALA A 246 -5.05 -21.49 17.54
CA ALA A 246 -5.81 -20.29 17.17
C ALA A 246 -5.66 -19.94 15.68
N ALA A 247 -4.44 -20.01 15.14
CA ALA A 247 -4.19 -19.75 13.72
C ALA A 247 -4.80 -20.83 12.81
N ILE A 248 -4.69 -22.10 13.18
CA ILE A 248 -5.28 -23.23 12.44
C ILE A 248 -6.82 -23.11 12.40
N ASP A 249 -7.45 -22.85 13.55
CA ASP A 249 -8.89 -22.68 13.65
C ASP A 249 -9.37 -21.48 12.81
N TYR A 250 -8.65 -20.37 12.88
CA TYR A 250 -8.95 -19.19 12.09
C TYR A 250 -8.91 -19.47 10.58
N PHE A 251 -7.85 -20.09 10.08
CA PHE A 251 -7.71 -20.39 8.65
C PHE A 251 -8.73 -21.44 8.15
N ARG A 252 -9.13 -22.38 9.00
CA ARG A 252 -10.19 -23.34 8.67
C ARG A 252 -11.57 -22.68 8.59
N LYS A 253 -11.85 -21.72 9.47
CA LYS A 253 -13.11 -20.95 9.47
C LYS A 253 -13.16 -19.86 8.40
N ASN A 254 -12.00 -19.41 7.94
CA ASN A 254 -11.87 -18.33 6.94
C ASN A 254 -11.01 -18.81 5.76
N PRO A 255 -11.57 -19.62 4.83
CA PRO A 255 -10.80 -20.26 3.75
C PRO A 255 -10.10 -19.27 2.81
N SER A 256 -10.69 -18.10 2.60
CA SER A 256 -10.14 -17.02 1.76
C SER A 256 -9.12 -16.11 2.48
N ALA A 257 -8.93 -16.25 3.80
CA ALA A 257 -8.02 -15.40 4.56
C ALA A 257 -6.55 -15.63 4.16
N LYS A 258 -5.86 -14.54 3.80
CA LYS A 258 -4.44 -14.56 3.38
C LYS A 258 -3.47 -14.50 4.54
N SER A 259 -3.88 -13.99 5.70
CA SER A 259 -3.01 -13.93 6.88
C SER A 259 -3.77 -13.98 8.19
N PHE A 260 -3.04 -14.38 9.23
CA PHE A 260 -3.46 -14.32 10.63
C PHE A 260 -2.38 -13.60 11.43
N SER A 261 -2.76 -12.68 12.32
CA SER A 261 -1.79 -11.92 13.09
C SER A 261 -1.33 -12.65 14.34
N LEU A 262 -0.02 -12.74 14.51
CA LEU A 262 0.68 -13.16 15.73
C LEU A 262 1.41 -12.00 16.41
N SER A 263 1.10 -10.77 16.05
CA SER A 263 1.82 -9.60 16.56
C SER A 263 1.69 -9.45 18.06
N PRO A 264 2.83 -9.15 18.75
CA PRO A 264 2.88 -8.92 20.19
C PRO A 264 1.88 -7.88 20.67
N ASN A 265 1.57 -7.90 21.95
CA ASN A 265 0.80 -6.84 22.58
C ASN A 265 1.55 -5.50 22.51
N ASP A 266 0.83 -4.39 22.50
CA ASP A 266 1.38 -3.03 22.40
C ASP A 266 1.95 -2.56 23.75
N ASN A 267 2.95 -3.29 24.24
CA ASN A 267 3.61 -3.00 25.50
C ASN A 267 4.95 -3.77 25.63
N ILE A 268 5.68 -3.51 26.70
CA ILE A 268 6.97 -4.10 27.02
C ILE A 268 6.91 -5.10 28.21
N LEU A 269 5.75 -5.70 28.43
CA LEU A 269 5.53 -6.65 29.54
C LEU A 269 5.98 -8.07 29.14
N TYR A 270 7.24 -8.19 28.79
CA TYR A 270 7.89 -9.45 28.41
C TYR A 270 8.23 -10.29 29.66
N ASP A 271 8.31 -11.59 29.46
CA ASP A 271 8.70 -12.57 30.46
C ASP A 271 10.11 -12.31 31.01
N THR A 272 10.31 -12.59 32.29
CA THR A 272 11.58 -12.42 33.01
C THR A 272 12.03 -13.72 33.69
N THR A 273 11.60 -14.87 33.19
CA THR A 273 12.11 -16.17 33.68
C THR A 273 13.52 -16.45 33.18
N GLU A 274 14.22 -17.36 33.83
CA GLU A 274 15.55 -17.83 33.44
C GLU A 274 15.57 -18.33 31.99
N ALA A 275 14.52 -18.99 31.53
CA ALA A 275 14.39 -19.44 30.14
C ALA A 275 14.42 -18.27 29.14
N THR A 276 13.73 -17.18 29.46
CA THR A 276 13.76 -15.96 28.65
C THR A 276 15.12 -15.27 28.72
N GLU A 277 15.71 -15.15 29.93
CA GLU A 277 17.06 -14.56 30.09
C GLU A 277 18.09 -15.36 29.27
N HIS A 278 18.03 -16.69 29.27
CA HIS A 278 18.87 -17.53 28.46
C HIS A 278 18.65 -17.34 26.96
N ALA A 279 17.39 -17.27 26.52
CA ALA A 279 17.02 -17.12 25.11
C ALA A 279 17.46 -15.77 24.49
N VAL A 280 17.62 -14.73 25.31
CA VAL A 280 18.08 -13.39 24.85
C VAL A 280 19.56 -13.10 25.21
N SER A 281 20.28 -14.08 25.75
CA SER A 281 21.66 -13.91 26.15
C SER A 281 22.66 -14.14 24.99
N PRO A 282 23.73 -13.29 24.85
CA PRO A 282 23.96 -12.05 25.59
C PRO A 282 22.97 -10.95 25.17
N LEU A 283 22.39 -10.25 26.16
CA LEU A 283 21.39 -9.23 25.88
C LEU A 283 21.99 -8.09 25.04
N ALA A 284 21.50 -7.97 23.80
CA ALA A 284 21.83 -6.88 22.89
C ALA A 284 20.84 -5.72 23.02
N TYR A 285 21.24 -4.57 22.50
CA TYR A 285 20.40 -3.38 22.48
C TYR A 285 20.30 -2.80 21.07
N PHE A 286 19.11 -2.36 20.69
CA PHE A 286 18.88 -1.63 19.47
C PHE A 286 18.05 -0.37 19.77
N ARG A 287 18.48 0.79 19.28
CA ARG A 287 17.84 2.08 19.59
C ARG A 287 17.59 2.29 21.09
N LYS A 288 18.59 1.92 21.92
CA LYS A 288 18.55 1.98 23.40
C LYS A 288 17.48 1.09 24.05
N ARG A 289 16.91 0.12 23.33
CA ARG A 289 15.93 -0.85 23.84
C ARG A 289 16.53 -2.24 23.86
N PRO A 290 16.16 -3.10 24.81
CA PRO A 290 16.52 -4.52 24.77
C PRO A 290 16.08 -5.15 23.45
N ASN A 291 16.92 -6.01 22.88
CA ASN A 291 16.60 -6.71 21.63
C ASN A 291 16.14 -8.14 21.93
N TYR A 292 14.86 -8.40 21.74
CA TYR A 292 14.19 -9.69 21.91
C TYR A 292 13.77 -10.31 20.57
N THR A 293 14.37 -9.85 19.47
CA THR A 293 13.93 -10.22 18.12
C THR A 293 14.02 -11.72 17.87
N ASP A 294 15.18 -12.33 18.15
CA ASP A 294 15.40 -13.75 17.86
C ASP A 294 14.42 -14.64 18.64
N MET A 295 14.22 -14.38 19.93
CA MET A 295 13.24 -15.10 20.73
C MET A 295 11.80 -14.93 20.19
N THR A 296 11.42 -13.71 19.86
CA THR A 296 10.06 -13.39 19.38
C THR A 296 9.79 -14.05 18.03
N PHE A 297 10.76 -13.99 17.10
CA PHE A 297 10.62 -14.62 15.80
C PHE A 297 10.84 -16.13 15.82
N GLN A 298 11.58 -16.67 16.79
CA GLN A 298 11.65 -18.12 17.02
C GLN A 298 10.29 -18.69 17.44
N PHE A 299 9.55 -17.98 18.31
CA PHE A 299 8.16 -18.33 18.63
C PHE A 299 7.28 -18.33 17.35
N ALA A 300 7.39 -17.29 16.50
CA ALA A 300 6.65 -17.23 15.25
C ALA A 300 7.03 -18.37 14.29
N ASN A 301 8.32 -18.74 14.18
CA ASN A 301 8.81 -19.88 13.41
C ASN A 301 8.16 -21.20 13.86
N GLN A 302 8.11 -21.44 15.16
CA GLN A 302 7.51 -22.66 15.72
C GLN A 302 6.00 -22.73 15.43
N VAL A 303 5.29 -21.61 15.56
CA VAL A 303 3.86 -21.53 15.17
C VAL A 303 3.70 -21.74 13.67
N ALA A 304 4.54 -21.13 12.84
CA ALA A 304 4.48 -21.28 11.38
C ALA A 304 4.70 -22.75 10.96
N HIS A 305 5.66 -23.43 11.57
CA HIS A 305 5.89 -24.85 11.32
C HIS A 305 4.64 -25.69 11.61
N LYS A 306 3.97 -25.49 12.76
CA LYS A 306 2.73 -26.20 13.10
C LYS A 306 1.57 -25.90 12.16
N VAL A 307 1.42 -24.63 11.73
CA VAL A 307 0.32 -24.20 10.85
C VAL A 307 0.53 -24.67 9.42
N PHE A 308 1.72 -24.49 8.90
CA PHE A 308 1.98 -24.73 7.47
C PHE A 308 2.53 -26.14 7.20
N ASN A 309 3.57 -26.57 7.92
CA ASN A 309 4.20 -27.87 7.65
C ASN A 309 3.38 -29.03 8.22
N GLU A 310 2.89 -28.94 9.46
CA GLU A 310 2.14 -30.02 10.09
C GLU A 310 0.66 -30.02 9.68
N ALA A 311 -0.04 -28.87 9.74
CA ALA A 311 -1.46 -28.77 9.40
C ALA A 311 -1.75 -28.54 7.91
N GLY A 312 -0.74 -28.27 7.08
CA GLY A 312 -0.84 -28.14 5.62
C GLY A 312 -1.60 -26.91 5.11
N LEU A 313 -1.74 -25.86 5.92
CA LEU A 313 -2.58 -24.69 5.60
C LEU A 313 -1.86 -23.61 4.77
N TRP A 314 -1.12 -24.01 3.74
CA TRP A 314 -0.28 -23.16 2.91
C TRP A 314 -1.05 -22.17 2.03
N LYS A 315 -2.26 -22.53 1.60
CA LYS A 315 -3.01 -21.82 0.57
C LYS A 315 -4.42 -21.48 1.00
N THR A 316 -4.95 -20.38 0.46
CA THR A 316 -6.39 -20.08 0.49
C THR A 316 -7.16 -21.02 -0.43
N ASP A 317 -8.48 -21.01 -0.38
CA ASP A 317 -9.38 -21.69 -1.33
C ASP A 317 -9.19 -21.21 -2.79
N GLN A 318 -8.69 -20.00 -2.97
CA GLN A 318 -8.36 -19.41 -4.29
C GLN A 318 -6.92 -19.73 -4.72
N GLY A 319 -6.15 -20.49 -3.93
CA GLY A 319 -4.78 -20.89 -4.23
C GLY A 319 -3.71 -19.82 -3.93
N GLU A 320 -4.06 -18.72 -3.25
CA GLU A 320 -3.11 -17.70 -2.80
C GLU A 320 -2.33 -18.18 -1.57
N ASN A 321 -1.13 -17.66 -1.38
CA ASN A 321 -0.29 -17.99 -0.23
C ASN A 321 -0.86 -17.39 1.06
N ARG A 322 -0.80 -18.18 2.16
CA ARG A 322 -1.12 -17.73 3.51
C ARG A 322 0.13 -17.36 4.30
N TYR A 323 -0.03 -16.42 5.24
CA TYR A 323 1.06 -15.90 6.06
C TYR A 323 0.64 -15.71 7.51
N LEU A 324 1.62 -15.68 8.41
CA LEU A 324 1.48 -15.20 9.78
C LEU A 324 2.08 -13.79 9.86
N GLY A 325 1.22 -12.79 10.06
CA GLY A 325 1.63 -11.38 10.20
C GLY A 325 2.27 -11.14 11.56
N MET A 326 3.41 -10.44 11.58
CA MET A 326 4.20 -10.19 12.78
C MET A 326 4.79 -8.79 12.74
N LEU A 327 4.42 -7.93 13.69
CA LEU A 327 5.03 -6.59 13.81
C LEU A 327 6.49 -6.72 14.25
N ALA A 328 7.41 -6.23 13.43
CA ALA A 328 8.78 -5.94 13.81
C ALA A 328 8.77 -4.59 14.53
N TYR A 329 8.59 -4.63 15.86
CA TYR A 329 8.22 -3.48 16.65
C TYR A 329 8.81 -3.51 18.07
N TYR A 330 9.16 -2.37 18.62
CA TYR A 330 9.72 -2.21 19.96
C TYR A 330 10.96 -3.09 20.19
N TRP A 331 10.88 -4.08 21.09
CA TRP A 331 11.99 -4.97 21.43
C TRP A 331 12.24 -6.07 20.38
N ALA A 332 11.39 -6.19 19.40
CA ALA A 332 11.53 -7.10 18.25
C ALA A 332 11.64 -6.37 16.90
N GLU A 333 12.17 -5.13 16.91
CA GLU A 333 12.27 -4.27 15.72
C GLU A 333 13.44 -4.68 14.79
N GLN A 334 14.54 -5.14 15.36
CA GLN A 334 15.73 -5.53 14.59
C GLN A 334 15.46 -6.78 13.74
N SER A 335 16.16 -6.95 12.62
CA SER A 335 16.09 -8.19 11.87
C SER A 335 16.68 -9.35 12.70
N PRO A 336 16.04 -10.54 12.70
CA PRO A 336 16.54 -11.69 13.44
C PRO A 336 17.86 -12.20 12.87
N SER A 337 18.69 -12.81 13.73
CA SER A 337 19.89 -13.53 13.33
C SER A 337 19.61 -14.99 12.98
N ILE A 338 18.40 -15.48 13.25
CA ILE A 338 17.93 -16.82 12.93
C ILE A 338 17.19 -16.85 11.59
N PRO A 339 17.21 -17.98 10.86
CA PRO A 339 16.39 -18.12 9.63
C PRO A 339 14.90 -17.96 9.92
N LEU A 340 14.19 -17.29 9.02
CA LEU A 340 12.75 -17.13 9.10
C LEU A 340 12.02 -18.19 8.28
N HIS A 341 10.92 -18.70 8.83
CA HIS A 341 9.98 -19.46 8.02
C HIS A 341 9.40 -18.56 6.91
N PRO A 342 9.39 -18.98 5.61
CA PRO A 342 9.02 -18.11 4.48
C PRO A 342 7.58 -17.57 4.56
N ARG A 343 6.72 -18.16 5.38
CA ARG A 343 5.33 -17.73 5.61
C ARG A 343 5.15 -16.78 6.80
N ILE A 344 6.21 -16.34 7.43
CA ILE A 344 6.16 -15.20 8.33
C ILE A 344 6.17 -13.94 7.45
N LEU A 345 5.25 -13.02 7.74
CA LEU A 345 5.16 -11.71 7.12
C LEU A 345 5.57 -10.66 8.17
N PRO A 346 6.85 -10.30 8.24
CA PRO A 346 7.31 -9.23 9.13
C PRO A 346 6.81 -7.89 8.61
N ILE A 347 6.36 -7.03 9.53
CA ILE A 347 5.90 -5.67 9.26
C ILE A 347 6.83 -4.70 9.97
N LEU A 348 7.66 -4.01 9.20
CA LEU A 348 8.64 -3.04 9.69
C LEU A 348 7.94 -1.79 10.18
N THR A 349 7.90 -1.61 11.50
CA THR A 349 7.13 -0.53 12.12
C THR A 349 8.05 0.61 12.50
N SER A 350 8.10 1.66 11.68
CA SER A 350 8.92 2.85 11.88
C SER A 350 8.15 4.11 11.50
N ASP A 351 8.41 5.20 12.24
CA ASP A 351 7.91 6.53 11.91
C ASP A 351 8.92 7.27 11.02
N ARG A 352 8.71 7.25 9.70
CA ARG A 352 9.65 7.80 8.72
C ARG A 352 9.61 9.31 8.58
N ALA A 353 8.69 10.01 9.27
CA ALA A 353 8.88 11.43 9.48
C ALA A 353 10.16 11.75 10.26
N GLN A 354 10.69 10.80 11.06
CA GLN A 354 11.97 10.94 11.74
C GLN A 354 13.19 10.88 10.79
N TRP A 355 12.98 10.66 9.49
CA TRP A 355 14.07 10.69 8.50
C TRP A 355 14.69 12.09 8.31
N HIS A 356 14.07 13.13 8.89
CA HIS A 356 14.73 14.45 9.01
C HIS A 356 16.03 14.37 9.84
N ASP A 357 16.14 13.42 10.79
CA ASP A 357 17.39 13.11 11.46
C ASP A 357 18.22 12.13 10.61
N PRO A 358 19.40 12.56 10.10
CA PRO A 358 20.24 11.71 9.25
C PRO A 358 20.73 10.44 9.95
N ILE A 359 20.91 10.46 11.28
CA ILE A 359 21.36 9.29 12.04
C ILE A 359 20.23 8.26 12.03
N TYR A 360 19.02 8.67 12.42
CA TYR A 360 17.87 7.78 12.41
C TYR A 360 17.59 7.23 11.01
N ARG A 361 17.63 8.10 9.98
CA ARG A 361 17.42 7.70 8.59
C ARG A 361 18.40 6.62 8.13
N ASN A 362 19.69 6.80 8.42
CA ASN A 362 20.72 5.82 8.04
C ASN A 362 20.53 4.48 8.78
N GLU A 363 20.18 4.51 10.07
CA GLU A 363 19.87 3.30 10.83
C GLU A 363 18.63 2.59 10.29
N ASP A 364 17.55 3.33 9.97
CA ASP A 364 16.31 2.77 9.46
C ASP A 364 16.51 2.16 8.06
N ARG A 365 17.24 2.84 7.18
CA ARG A 365 17.63 2.31 5.87
C ARG A 365 18.44 1.03 5.99
N ALA A 366 19.42 0.98 6.90
CA ALA A 366 20.19 -0.23 7.16
C ALA A 366 19.33 -1.35 7.74
N LEU A 367 18.33 -1.02 8.57
CA LEU A 367 17.37 -1.98 9.12
C LEU A 367 16.48 -2.57 8.03
N ILE A 368 15.90 -1.72 7.19
CA ILE A 368 15.06 -2.14 6.03
C ILE A 368 15.84 -3.10 5.13
N LYS A 369 17.09 -2.74 4.80
CA LYS A 369 17.96 -3.58 3.97
C LYS A 369 18.16 -4.97 4.58
N ARG A 370 18.52 -5.05 5.88
CA ARG A 370 18.70 -6.34 6.57
C ARG A 370 17.43 -7.20 6.56
N TRP A 371 16.27 -6.57 6.77
CA TRP A 371 15.00 -7.30 6.64
C TRP A 371 14.75 -7.80 5.22
N GLY A 372 15.14 -7.01 4.19
CA GLY A 372 15.09 -7.41 2.79
C GLY A 372 15.96 -8.64 2.46
N GLU A 373 16.97 -8.93 3.26
CA GLU A 373 17.91 -10.05 3.11
C GLU A 373 17.41 -11.34 3.81
N THR A 374 16.29 -11.29 4.56
CA THR A 374 15.72 -12.46 5.23
C THR A 374 14.99 -13.41 4.26
N GLU A 375 14.68 -14.63 4.74
CA GLU A 375 13.98 -15.67 3.97
C GLU A 375 12.47 -15.43 3.85
N ALA A 376 11.93 -14.41 4.48
CA ALA A 376 10.52 -14.05 4.37
C ALA A 376 10.12 -13.84 2.89
N GLU A 377 9.07 -14.53 2.42
CA GLU A 377 8.57 -14.33 1.05
C GLU A 377 7.99 -12.95 0.82
N LYS A 378 7.36 -12.39 1.84
CA LYS A 378 6.78 -11.05 1.85
C LYS A 378 7.23 -10.27 3.06
N ILE A 379 7.45 -8.99 2.86
CA ILE A 379 7.80 -8.03 3.89
C ILE A 379 6.82 -6.87 3.79
N GLY A 380 6.39 -6.34 4.93
CA GLY A 380 5.55 -5.16 4.99
C GLY A 380 6.18 -4.02 5.75
N ALA A 381 5.60 -2.84 5.60
CA ALA A 381 5.93 -1.66 6.38
C ALA A 381 4.67 -1.06 7.00
N TRP A 382 4.81 -0.59 8.23
CA TRP A 382 3.84 0.24 8.92
C TRP A 382 4.45 1.60 9.16
N ASP A 383 3.78 2.65 8.74
CA ASP A 383 4.21 4.04 8.92
C ASP A 383 3.15 4.89 9.62
N TYR A 384 3.46 6.15 9.88
CA TYR A 384 2.63 7.07 10.65
C TYR A 384 2.51 8.41 9.92
N TYR A 385 1.57 8.53 8.98
CA TYR A 385 1.36 9.73 8.17
C TYR A 385 0.44 10.76 8.82
N PHE A 386 -0.05 10.50 10.04
CA PHE A 386 -0.95 11.41 10.75
C PHE A 386 -0.23 12.62 11.37
N GLY A 387 -0.95 13.74 11.48
CA GLY A 387 -0.49 14.94 12.15
C GLY A 387 -0.87 14.99 13.65
N ALA A 388 -2.04 14.47 14.03
CA ALA A 388 -2.45 14.40 15.42
C ALA A 388 -1.69 13.27 16.19
N PRO A 389 -1.30 13.45 17.46
CA PRO A 389 -1.62 14.59 18.35
C PRO A 389 -0.61 15.76 18.28
N TYR A 390 0.14 15.90 17.22
CA TYR A 390 1.11 16.97 17.08
C TYR A 390 0.42 18.34 16.97
N PRO A 391 0.99 19.40 17.55
CA PRO A 391 0.34 20.72 17.63
C PRO A 391 0.36 21.53 16.32
N TYR A 392 1.00 21.01 15.26
CA TYR A 392 1.17 21.65 13.96
C TYR A 392 1.01 20.61 12.82
N PRO A 393 0.77 21.07 11.59
CA PRO A 393 0.75 20.17 10.44
C PRO A 393 2.05 19.41 10.33
N ARG A 394 1.96 18.07 10.32
CA ARG A 394 3.11 17.19 10.17
C ARG A 394 3.25 16.80 8.72
N GLN A 395 3.81 17.72 7.93
CA GLN A 395 4.12 17.45 6.53
C GLN A 395 5.36 16.57 6.42
N MET A 396 5.37 15.69 5.43
CA MET A 396 6.46 14.76 5.20
C MET A 396 6.49 14.26 3.76
N THR A 397 6.10 15.08 2.81
CA THR A 397 6.01 14.71 1.40
C THR A 397 7.37 14.27 0.85
N GLN A 398 8.45 14.95 1.23
CA GLN A 398 9.83 14.58 0.86
C GLN A 398 10.23 13.20 1.42
N TRP A 399 9.83 12.87 2.65
CA TRP A 399 10.16 11.57 3.25
C TRP A 399 9.32 10.43 2.69
N ILE A 400 8.07 10.71 2.29
CA ILE A 400 7.25 9.77 1.53
C ILE A 400 7.89 9.49 0.17
N ALA A 401 8.33 10.54 -0.53
CA ALA A 401 9.01 10.45 -1.81
C ALA A 401 10.34 9.67 -1.75
N GLU A 402 11.10 9.79 -0.67
CA GLU A 402 12.36 9.06 -0.47
C GLU A 402 12.12 7.62 0.03
N SER A 403 11.19 7.44 0.98
CA SER A 403 11.05 6.16 1.67
C SER A 403 10.30 5.10 0.86
N LEU A 404 9.27 5.46 0.11
CA LEU A 404 8.48 4.46 -0.63
C LEU A 404 9.30 3.75 -1.72
N PRO A 405 10.07 4.43 -2.59
CA PRO A 405 10.97 3.75 -3.52
C PRO A 405 11.98 2.87 -2.80
N TYR A 406 12.61 3.37 -1.73
CA TYR A 406 13.59 2.60 -0.97
C TYR A 406 13.00 1.34 -0.31
N LEU A 407 11.79 1.41 0.21
CA LEU A 407 11.06 0.25 0.72
C LEU A 407 10.84 -0.80 -0.38
N GLN A 408 10.36 -0.36 -1.54
CA GLN A 408 10.09 -1.24 -2.69
C GLN A 408 11.37 -1.91 -3.22
N GLU A 409 12.48 -1.17 -3.34
CA GLU A 409 13.79 -1.69 -3.73
C GLU A 409 14.30 -2.79 -2.76
N ASN A 410 13.91 -2.71 -1.49
CA ASN A 410 14.28 -3.67 -0.45
C ASN A 410 13.18 -4.71 -0.18
N ARG A 411 12.38 -5.06 -1.20
CA ARG A 411 11.39 -6.15 -1.18
C ARG A 411 10.16 -5.91 -0.31
N VAL A 412 9.94 -4.70 0.19
CA VAL A 412 8.69 -4.38 0.90
C VAL A 412 7.55 -4.32 -0.12
N ASP A 413 6.56 -5.18 0.03
CA ASP A 413 5.44 -5.37 -0.91
C ASP A 413 4.07 -5.07 -0.26
N ILE A 414 4.03 -4.97 1.06
CA ILE A 414 2.86 -4.66 1.86
C ILE A 414 3.09 -3.33 2.55
N PHE A 415 2.22 -2.36 2.30
CA PHE A 415 2.32 -1.05 2.95
C PHE A 415 1.05 -0.67 3.69
N PHE A 416 1.22 -0.22 4.90
CA PHE A 416 0.17 0.34 5.75
C PHE A 416 0.66 1.62 6.40
N SER A 417 -0.17 2.64 6.46
CA SER A 417 0.10 3.82 7.29
C SER A 417 -1.13 4.24 8.07
N GLN A 418 -0.93 4.65 9.30
CA GLN A 418 -1.95 5.39 10.03
C GLN A 418 -2.07 6.78 9.43
N LEU A 419 -3.28 7.13 9.03
CA LEU A 419 -3.63 8.45 8.50
C LEU A 419 -5.02 8.85 9.03
N PRO A 420 -5.16 9.21 10.31
CA PRO A 420 -6.42 9.77 10.82
C PRO A 420 -6.74 11.05 10.09
N SER A 421 -7.98 11.18 9.71
CA SER A 421 -8.49 12.16 8.76
C SER A 421 -8.52 13.59 9.31
N MET A 422 -7.39 14.29 9.21
CA MET A 422 -7.38 15.75 9.25
C MET A 422 -7.02 16.29 7.86
N TRP A 423 -7.88 16.02 6.88
CA TRP A 423 -7.61 16.26 5.47
C TRP A 423 -7.12 17.68 5.18
N GLY A 424 -7.62 18.71 5.88
CA GLY A 424 -7.13 20.08 5.75
C GLY A 424 -5.65 20.29 6.07
N LEU A 425 -5.03 19.36 6.78
CA LEU A 425 -3.61 19.39 7.14
C LEU A 425 -2.81 18.25 6.51
N ASP A 426 -3.48 17.19 6.05
CA ASP A 426 -2.84 15.94 5.60
C ASP A 426 -3.00 15.69 4.09
N GLY A 427 -3.78 16.48 3.38
CA GLY A 427 -4.17 16.25 1.99
C GLY A 427 -3.02 15.98 1.02
N PRO A 428 -2.00 16.85 0.91
CA PRO A 428 -0.91 16.68 -0.04
C PRO A 428 -0.19 15.34 0.13
N LYS A 429 0.16 14.99 1.39
CA LYS A 429 0.88 13.74 1.67
C LYS A 429 0.00 12.50 1.46
N ALA A 430 -1.30 12.59 1.76
CA ALA A 430 -2.24 11.49 1.57
C ALA A 430 -2.40 11.15 0.08
N TRP A 431 -2.63 12.16 -0.75
CA TRP A 431 -2.76 11.95 -2.19
C TRP A 431 -1.44 11.50 -2.83
N LEU A 432 -0.32 12.17 -2.52
CA LEU A 432 1.01 11.78 -2.99
C LEU A 432 1.30 10.30 -2.65
N ALA A 433 1.02 9.89 -1.41
CA ALA A 433 1.23 8.51 -0.98
C ALA A 433 0.41 7.53 -1.83
N THR A 434 -0.87 7.83 -2.17
CA THR A 434 -1.66 6.93 -3.02
C THR A 434 -1.04 6.74 -4.41
N GLN A 435 -0.48 7.82 -4.99
CA GLN A 435 0.13 7.78 -6.31
C GLN A 435 1.45 7.00 -6.30
N LEU A 436 2.32 7.23 -5.30
CA LEU A 436 3.59 6.51 -5.16
C LEU A 436 3.41 5.05 -4.73
N LEU A 437 2.42 4.74 -3.91
CA LEU A 437 2.09 3.34 -3.59
C LEU A 437 1.61 2.57 -4.82
N TRP A 438 0.97 3.26 -5.77
CA TRP A 438 0.61 2.68 -7.05
C TRP A 438 1.82 2.53 -7.97
N ASN A 439 2.61 3.60 -8.12
CA ASN A 439 3.83 3.59 -8.93
C ASN A 439 4.89 4.52 -8.33
N VAL A 440 5.96 3.94 -7.77
CA VAL A 440 7.06 4.69 -7.14
C VAL A 440 7.88 5.53 -8.12
N ASP A 441 7.80 5.23 -9.42
CA ASP A 441 8.54 5.94 -10.47
C ASP A 441 7.84 7.25 -10.92
N HIS A 442 6.70 7.60 -10.32
CA HIS A 442 6.05 8.86 -10.64
C HIS A 442 6.93 10.06 -10.24
N ASP A 443 6.95 11.08 -11.09
CA ASP A 443 7.60 12.35 -10.80
C ASP A 443 6.85 13.08 -9.67
N VAL A 444 7.49 13.20 -8.52
CA VAL A 444 6.92 13.81 -7.30
C VAL A 444 6.60 15.28 -7.49
N ASP A 445 7.50 16.01 -8.16
CA ASP A 445 7.30 17.45 -8.40
C ASP A 445 6.12 17.68 -9.35
N PHE A 446 5.97 16.84 -10.36
CA PHE A 446 4.81 16.86 -11.24
C PHE A 446 3.51 16.58 -10.47
N LEU A 447 3.48 15.53 -9.64
CA LEU A 447 2.31 15.18 -8.83
C LEU A 447 1.91 16.31 -7.88
N LEU A 448 2.87 16.87 -7.13
CA LEU A 448 2.59 17.96 -6.21
C LEU A 448 2.16 19.26 -6.94
N ASN A 449 2.76 19.56 -8.10
CA ASN A 449 2.32 20.68 -8.95
C ASN A 449 0.88 20.46 -9.45
N GLU A 450 0.54 19.26 -9.92
CA GLU A 450 -0.83 18.92 -10.31
C GLU A 450 -1.78 19.12 -9.13
N PHE A 451 -1.46 18.53 -7.96
CA PHE A 451 -2.31 18.64 -6.77
C PHE A 451 -2.59 20.10 -6.37
N TYR A 452 -1.56 20.94 -6.29
CA TYR A 452 -1.75 22.32 -5.87
C TYR A 452 -2.48 23.15 -6.90
N ASN A 453 -2.15 23.02 -8.17
CA ASN A 453 -2.73 23.84 -9.21
C ASN A 453 -4.18 23.48 -9.54
N GLU A 454 -4.44 22.18 -9.70
CA GLU A 454 -5.76 21.71 -10.12
C GLU A 454 -6.77 21.74 -8.96
N PHE A 455 -6.34 21.39 -7.75
CA PHE A 455 -7.26 21.34 -6.61
C PHE A 455 -7.48 22.70 -5.93
N PHE A 456 -6.47 23.56 -5.86
CA PHE A 456 -6.59 24.87 -5.19
C PHE A 456 -6.72 26.05 -6.16
N GLY A 457 -6.52 25.87 -7.47
CA GLY A 457 -6.67 26.91 -8.47
C GLY A 457 -5.91 28.18 -8.13
N ASP A 458 -6.59 29.33 -8.06
CA ASP A 458 -5.99 30.63 -7.76
C ASP A 458 -5.30 30.70 -6.39
N ALA A 459 -5.68 29.86 -5.44
CA ALA A 459 -5.05 29.78 -4.12
C ALA A 459 -3.79 28.92 -4.09
N SER A 460 -3.41 28.27 -5.18
CA SER A 460 -2.36 27.25 -5.25
C SER A 460 -1.03 27.69 -4.66
N GLN A 461 -0.56 28.89 -5.00
CA GLN A 461 0.72 29.42 -4.50
C GLN A 461 0.71 29.64 -2.98
N ALA A 462 -0.35 30.22 -2.44
CA ALA A 462 -0.46 30.49 -1.02
C ALA A 462 -0.56 29.21 -0.20
N ILE A 463 -1.35 28.25 -0.66
CA ILE A 463 -1.54 26.95 -0.01
C ILE A 463 -0.27 26.11 -0.09
N ARG A 464 0.40 26.08 -1.25
CA ARG A 464 1.69 25.42 -1.41
C ARG A 464 2.73 25.98 -0.44
N ALA A 465 2.88 27.30 -0.39
CA ALA A 465 3.80 27.95 0.53
C ALA A 465 3.50 27.62 2.00
N PHE A 466 2.22 27.47 2.38
CA PHE A 466 1.81 27.03 3.71
C PHE A 466 2.32 25.62 4.01
N TYR A 467 2.07 24.65 3.13
CA TYR A 467 2.49 23.26 3.35
C TYR A 467 4.02 23.10 3.32
N GLU A 468 4.71 23.74 2.37
CA GLU A 468 6.18 23.71 2.29
C GLU A 468 6.83 24.34 3.54
N LYS A 469 6.24 25.43 4.05
CA LYS A 469 6.68 26.04 5.31
C LYS A 469 6.44 25.15 6.52
N ALA A 470 5.38 24.36 6.51
CA ALA A 470 5.07 23.41 7.58
C ALA A 470 5.97 22.17 7.54
N GLU A 471 6.60 21.88 6.40
CA GLU A 471 7.52 20.75 6.23
C GLU A 471 8.99 21.13 6.52
N SER A 472 9.38 22.41 6.35
CA SER A 472 10.72 22.95 6.60
C SER A 472 11.02 23.13 8.09
#